data_5102c34dc61489003a6ecc22e9b70282
#
_entry.id   5102c34dc61489003a6ecc22e9b70282
#
_cell.length_a   1.000
_cell.length_b   1.000
_cell.length_c   1.000
_cell.angle_alpha   90.00
_cell.angle_beta   90.00
_cell.angle_gamma   90.00
#
_symmetry.space_group_name_H-M   'P 1'
#
loop_
_entity.id
_entity.type
_entity.pdbx_description
1 polymer ?
#
loop_
_entity_poly.entity_id
_entity_poly.type
_entity_poly.pdbx_seq_one_letter_code
_entity_poly.pdbx_strand_id
1 'polypeptide(L)'
;MTADHSHGHARVPNTLEWLAKTKRGDYLVQVAWPLCWGEDRVAAENEVVNLVYLVDGNAYFFTAVDVSRRLEYLNSTRTVVVGIGYPPSKYVYDFRRGPDLTPPADEYDMPLDRYGKPRTDISFGEANEFLDWMKADVMPYVEGKLFPKANLHTGRKALFGHSYGGIFTLNTMFTQPELFNTYIAASPVIWWNKDFLIREREAAFLARDKPVDPPFSLALTWGTGKSELVRDPDDDDEKWYKRQNCAEDDKMKPSATALVSRLKDSPSVKKIWTREFEGEDHGSVAVTGLQQGLMQFILGKI
;
A
#
# COMPACT_ATOMS: atom_id res chain seq x y z
N MET A 1 -35.74 -30.15 17.06
CA MET A 1 -34.85 -30.15 15.88
C MET A 1 -33.46 -29.80 16.38
N THR A 2 -32.51 -30.70 16.31
CA THR A 2 -31.09 -30.41 16.62
C THR A 2 -30.51 -29.78 15.37
N ALA A 3 -29.94 -28.58 15.52
CA ALA A 3 -29.23 -27.92 14.41
C ALA A 3 -28.01 -28.77 13.99
N ASP A 4 -27.84 -28.98 12.71
CA ASP A 4 -26.61 -29.57 12.19
C ASP A 4 -25.49 -28.50 12.26
N HIS A 5 -24.46 -28.78 13.06
CA HIS A 5 -23.30 -27.92 13.25
C HIS A 5 -22.10 -28.36 12.40
N SER A 6 -22.34 -28.80 11.16
CA SER A 6 -21.25 -29.06 10.23
C SER A 6 -20.49 -27.76 9.92
N HIS A 7 -19.16 -27.77 10.06
CA HIS A 7 -18.30 -26.61 9.87
C HIS A 7 -17.56 -26.71 8.53
N GLY A 8 -17.55 -25.62 7.78
CA GLY A 8 -16.74 -25.42 6.58
C GLY A 8 -15.78 -24.24 6.75
N HIS A 9 -14.82 -24.13 5.86
CA HIS A 9 -13.98 -22.92 5.79
C HIS A 9 -14.79 -21.74 5.27
N ALA A 10 -14.62 -20.57 5.91
CA ALA A 10 -15.17 -19.34 5.38
C ALA A 10 -14.53 -19.03 4.01
N ARG A 11 -15.36 -18.79 2.99
CA ARG A 11 -14.91 -18.43 1.64
C ARG A 11 -15.41 -17.04 1.31
N VAL A 12 -14.53 -16.24 0.70
CA VAL A 12 -14.90 -14.96 0.13
C VAL A 12 -15.16 -15.19 -1.37
N PRO A 13 -16.40 -15.02 -1.87
CA PRO A 13 -16.71 -15.27 -3.29
C PRO A 13 -15.85 -14.41 -4.22
N ASN A 14 -15.68 -14.83 -5.48
CA ASN A 14 -14.93 -14.09 -6.49
C ASN A 14 -13.53 -13.66 -6.01
N THR A 15 -12.83 -14.57 -5.37
CA THR A 15 -11.42 -14.43 -5.00
C THR A 15 -10.63 -15.67 -5.39
N LEU A 16 -9.35 -15.45 -5.65
CA LEU A 16 -8.36 -16.51 -5.80
C LEU A 16 -7.02 -16.06 -5.24
N GLU A 17 -6.14 -17.00 -4.98
CA GLU A 17 -4.77 -16.74 -4.56
C GLU A 17 -3.81 -17.78 -5.12
N TRP A 18 -2.53 -17.39 -5.21
CA TRP A 18 -1.44 -18.31 -5.53
C TRP A 18 -0.14 -17.87 -4.88
N LEU A 19 0.78 -18.82 -4.70
CA LEU A 19 2.15 -18.53 -4.32
C LEU A 19 3.00 -18.38 -5.60
N ALA A 20 3.44 -17.14 -5.83
CA ALA A 20 4.39 -16.83 -6.89
C ALA A 20 5.80 -17.15 -6.42
N LYS A 21 6.43 -18.14 -7.04
CA LYS A 21 7.80 -18.55 -6.72
C LYS A 21 8.80 -17.67 -7.45
N THR A 22 9.69 -17.03 -6.71
CA THR A 22 10.73 -16.17 -7.25
C THR A 22 12.11 -16.50 -6.68
N LYS A 23 13.16 -15.96 -7.29
CA LYS A 23 14.53 -16.06 -6.73
C LYS A 23 14.69 -15.32 -5.40
N ARG A 24 13.77 -14.37 -5.11
CA ARG A 24 13.72 -13.57 -3.87
C ARG A 24 12.91 -14.24 -2.76
N GLY A 25 12.34 -15.42 -3.01
CA GLY A 25 11.39 -16.13 -2.16
C GLY A 25 9.98 -16.13 -2.72
N ASP A 26 9.08 -16.81 -2.04
CA ASP A 26 7.69 -16.92 -2.47
C ASP A 26 6.88 -15.70 -2.03
N TYR A 27 5.99 -15.22 -2.91
CA TYR A 27 5.02 -14.18 -2.59
C TYR A 27 3.60 -14.73 -2.71
N LEU A 28 2.73 -14.32 -1.78
CA LEU A 28 1.30 -14.59 -1.87
C LEU A 28 0.66 -13.49 -2.73
N VAL A 29 0.08 -13.87 -3.86
CA VAL A 29 -0.71 -12.96 -4.67
C VAL A 29 -2.18 -13.33 -4.51
N GLN A 30 -2.99 -12.38 -4.10
CA GLN A 30 -4.43 -12.51 -3.88
C GLN A 30 -5.16 -11.60 -4.85
N VAL A 31 -6.24 -12.11 -5.47
CA VAL A 31 -7.02 -11.33 -6.42
C VAL A 31 -8.50 -11.48 -6.12
N ALA A 32 -9.21 -10.34 -6.12
CA ALA A 32 -10.66 -10.30 -6.07
C ALA A 32 -11.21 -9.52 -7.26
N TRP A 33 -12.39 -9.90 -7.71
CA TRP A 33 -13.08 -9.25 -8.83
C TRP A 33 -14.56 -8.98 -8.51
N PRO A 34 -15.24 -8.12 -9.29
CA PRO A 34 -16.64 -7.77 -9.05
C PRO A 34 -17.55 -8.99 -8.92
N LEU A 35 -18.49 -8.95 -7.99
CA LEU A 35 -19.44 -10.03 -7.77
C LEU A 35 -20.32 -10.26 -8.99
N CYS A 36 -20.70 -9.19 -9.70
CA CYS A 36 -21.52 -9.27 -10.89
C CYS A 36 -20.86 -9.99 -12.07
N TRP A 37 -19.52 -10.17 -12.07
CA TRP A 37 -18.84 -10.95 -13.12
C TRP A 37 -18.96 -12.46 -12.92
N GLY A 38 -19.44 -12.91 -11.76
CA GLY A 38 -19.52 -14.34 -11.44
C GLY A 38 -18.13 -15.01 -11.36
N GLU A 39 -18.14 -16.33 -11.29
CA GLU A 39 -16.90 -17.13 -11.30
C GLU A 39 -16.20 -17.14 -12.67
N ASP A 40 -16.93 -16.92 -13.75
CA ASP A 40 -16.43 -16.87 -15.13
C ASP A 40 -15.60 -15.60 -15.43
N ARG A 41 -15.60 -14.62 -14.56
CA ARG A 41 -14.83 -13.37 -14.66
C ARG A 41 -15.12 -12.58 -15.94
N VAL A 42 -16.38 -12.53 -16.35
CA VAL A 42 -16.82 -11.86 -17.56
C VAL A 42 -17.33 -10.45 -17.25
N ALA A 43 -16.58 -9.44 -17.69
CA ALA A 43 -17.01 -8.05 -17.68
C ALA A 43 -18.07 -7.79 -18.78
N ALA A 44 -18.94 -6.80 -18.52
CA ALA A 44 -19.80 -6.29 -19.59
C ALA A 44 -18.97 -5.56 -20.65
N GLU A 45 -19.48 -5.46 -21.86
CA GLU A 45 -18.82 -4.73 -22.94
C GLU A 45 -18.68 -3.25 -22.57
N ASN A 46 -17.47 -2.69 -22.79
CA ASN A 46 -17.13 -1.29 -22.47
C ASN A 46 -17.24 -0.89 -21.00
N GLU A 47 -17.21 -1.85 -20.07
CA GLU A 47 -17.28 -1.57 -18.65
C GLU A 47 -15.97 -0.91 -18.17
N VAL A 48 -16.10 0.23 -17.45
CA VAL A 48 -14.96 0.89 -16.85
C VAL A 48 -14.57 0.17 -15.57
N VAL A 49 -13.35 -0.33 -15.51
CA VAL A 49 -12.82 -1.11 -14.39
C VAL A 49 -11.74 -0.35 -13.64
N ASN A 50 -11.85 -0.30 -12.32
CA ASN A 50 -10.77 0.15 -11.45
C ASN A 50 -9.89 -1.03 -11.09
N LEU A 51 -8.58 -0.84 -11.09
CA LEU A 51 -7.61 -1.85 -10.71
C LEU A 51 -6.77 -1.32 -9.55
N VAL A 52 -6.77 -2.02 -8.43
CA VAL A 52 -6.06 -1.63 -7.21
C VAL A 52 -5.01 -2.67 -6.91
N TYR A 53 -3.75 -2.24 -6.90
CA TYR A 53 -2.64 -3.01 -6.36
C TYR A 53 -2.35 -2.54 -4.93
N LEU A 54 -2.13 -3.48 -4.03
CA LEU A 54 -1.73 -3.16 -2.67
C LEU A 54 -0.60 -4.08 -2.20
N VAL A 55 0.38 -3.49 -1.56
CA VAL A 55 1.44 -4.23 -0.88
C VAL A 55 1.02 -4.58 0.55
N ASP A 56 1.74 -5.48 1.21
CA ASP A 56 1.31 -6.06 2.49
C ASP A 56 -0.08 -6.71 2.39
N GLY A 57 -0.32 -7.48 1.32
CA GLY A 57 -1.63 -8.10 1.03
C GLY A 57 -2.22 -8.88 2.20
N ASN A 58 -1.38 -9.55 3.00
CA ASN A 58 -1.80 -10.27 4.20
C ASN A 58 -2.60 -9.38 5.18
N ALA A 59 -2.22 -8.09 5.29
CA ALA A 59 -2.87 -7.14 6.18
C ALA A 59 -4.10 -6.45 5.56
N TYR A 60 -4.07 -6.18 4.25
CA TYR A 60 -4.97 -5.19 3.65
C TYR A 60 -5.93 -5.73 2.60
N PHE A 61 -5.66 -6.92 2.03
CA PHE A 61 -6.45 -7.45 0.92
C PHE A 61 -7.94 -7.54 1.23
N PHE A 62 -8.32 -8.16 2.35
CA PHE A 62 -9.73 -8.35 2.67
C PHE A 62 -10.48 -7.05 2.97
N THR A 63 -9.82 -6.08 3.60
CA THR A 63 -10.40 -4.74 3.79
C THR A 63 -10.66 -4.05 2.45
N ALA A 64 -9.71 -4.12 1.52
CA ALA A 64 -9.89 -3.54 0.18
C ALA A 64 -11.03 -4.22 -0.59
N VAL A 65 -11.16 -5.55 -0.46
CA VAL A 65 -12.27 -6.32 -1.06
C VAL A 65 -13.61 -5.89 -0.48
N ASP A 66 -13.72 -5.74 0.84
CA ASP A 66 -14.97 -5.28 1.47
C ASP A 66 -15.37 -3.87 0.98
N VAL A 67 -14.44 -2.94 0.96
CA VAL A 67 -14.66 -1.59 0.42
C VAL A 67 -15.13 -1.64 -1.03
N SER A 68 -14.44 -2.39 -1.89
CA SER A 68 -14.76 -2.48 -3.31
C SER A 68 -16.17 -3.02 -3.55
N ARG A 69 -16.61 -4.03 -2.79
CA ARG A 69 -17.93 -4.66 -2.90
C ARG A 69 -19.07 -3.76 -2.39
N ARG A 70 -18.83 -3.01 -1.33
CA ARG A 70 -19.78 -2.00 -0.88
C ARG A 70 -20.01 -0.94 -1.95
N LEU A 71 -18.95 -0.48 -2.62
CA LEU A 71 -19.04 0.48 -3.70
C LEU A 71 -19.62 -0.13 -4.99
N GLU A 72 -19.39 -1.42 -5.27
CA GLU A 72 -20.07 -2.14 -6.33
C GLU A 72 -21.60 -2.09 -6.13
N TYR A 73 -22.06 -2.41 -4.91
CA TYR A 73 -23.49 -2.41 -4.58
C TYR A 73 -24.09 -1.00 -4.58
N LEU A 74 -23.42 -0.04 -3.94
CA LEU A 74 -23.97 1.32 -3.72
C LEU A 74 -23.83 2.23 -4.94
N ASN A 75 -22.78 2.04 -5.75
CA ASN A 75 -22.38 2.98 -6.79
C ASN A 75 -22.19 2.32 -8.15
N SER A 76 -22.51 1.04 -8.29
CA SER A 76 -22.34 0.26 -9.52
C SER A 76 -20.91 0.32 -10.08
N THR A 77 -19.91 0.43 -9.20
CA THR A 77 -18.49 0.45 -9.62
C THR A 77 -17.97 -0.96 -9.87
N ARG A 78 -16.92 -1.07 -10.68
CA ARG A 78 -16.23 -2.32 -10.94
C ARG A 78 -14.79 -2.18 -10.52
N THR A 79 -14.35 -3.06 -9.61
CA THR A 79 -12.99 -2.98 -9.06
C THR A 79 -12.39 -4.36 -8.96
N VAL A 80 -11.22 -4.53 -9.56
CA VAL A 80 -10.33 -5.67 -9.33
C VAL A 80 -9.30 -5.26 -8.28
N VAL A 81 -9.16 -6.07 -7.25
CA VAL A 81 -8.20 -5.84 -6.14
C VAL A 81 -7.12 -6.89 -6.22
N VAL A 82 -5.86 -6.48 -6.20
CA VAL A 82 -4.67 -7.33 -6.23
C VAL A 82 -3.83 -7.06 -5.00
N GLY A 83 -3.82 -8.00 -4.06
CA GLY A 83 -2.96 -7.95 -2.88
C GLY A 83 -1.67 -8.73 -3.10
N ILE A 84 -0.53 -8.10 -2.83
CA ILE A 84 0.78 -8.75 -2.89
C ILE A 84 1.33 -8.80 -1.47
N GLY A 85 1.52 -10.00 -0.97
CA GLY A 85 1.97 -10.27 0.37
C GLY A 85 2.96 -11.43 0.41
N TYR A 86 3.01 -12.08 1.53
CA TYR A 86 3.98 -13.12 1.84
C TYR A 86 3.29 -14.43 2.21
N PRO A 87 3.96 -15.58 2.09
CA PRO A 87 3.37 -16.86 2.51
C PRO A 87 2.79 -16.76 3.93
N PRO A 88 1.64 -17.40 4.17
CA PRO A 88 0.99 -17.33 5.47
C PRO A 88 1.91 -17.71 6.63
N SER A 89 1.92 -16.89 7.66
CA SER A 89 2.67 -17.12 8.89
C SER A 89 1.81 -16.76 10.11
N LYS A 90 2.38 -16.83 11.31
CA LYS A 90 1.71 -16.37 12.53
C LYS A 90 1.66 -14.84 12.67
N TYR A 91 2.30 -14.10 11.77
CA TYR A 91 2.36 -12.66 11.76
C TYR A 91 1.64 -12.11 10.54
N VAL A 92 1.00 -10.95 10.70
CA VAL A 92 0.34 -10.22 9.59
C VAL A 92 1.33 -9.53 8.69
N TYR A 93 2.51 -9.15 9.21
CA TYR A 93 3.61 -8.58 8.46
C TYR A 93 4.81 -9.52 8.44
N ASP A 94 5.45 -9.64 7.29
CA ASP A 94 6.69 -10.39 7.10
C ASP A 94 7.91 -9.46 7.21
N PHE A 95 9.04 -9.96 7.70
CA PHE A 95 10.27 -9.17 7.78
C PHE A 95 10.84 -8.79 6.40
N ARG A 96 10.54 -9.57 5.35
CA ARG A 96 10.92 -9.25 3.97
C ARG A 96 10.31 -7.96 3.43
N ARG A 97 9.27 -7.44 4.07
CA ARG A 97 8.74 -6.12 3.74
C ARG A 97 9.77 -4.98 3.93
N GLY A 98 10.77 -5.18 4.78
CA GLY A 98 11.88 -4.25 4.93
C GLY A 98 12.60 -3.99 3.61
N PRO A 99 13.29 -4.99 3.03
CA PRO A 99 13.93 -4.85 1.72
C PRO A 99 12.94 -4.55 0.60
N ASP A 100 11.82 -5.26 0.52
CA ASP A 100 10.90 -5.15 -0.61
C ASP A 100 10.19 -3.78 -0.74
N LEU A 101 10.01 -3.07 0.37
CA LEU A 101 9.23 -1.83 0.38
C LEU A 101 10.05 -0.55 0.60
N THR A 102 11.36 -0.68 0.72
CA THR A 102 12.25 0.48 0.90
C THR A 102 13.20 0.66 -0.28
N PRO A 103 13.44 1.90 -0.72
CA PRO A 103 14.30 2.17 -1.87
C PRO A 103 15.76 1.87 -1.59
N PRO A 104 16.54 1.50 -2.64
CA PRO A 104 17.98 1.34 -2.50
C PRO A 104 18.68 2.67 -2.17
N ALA A 105 19.63 2.61 -1.23
CA ALA A 105 20.48 3.70 -0.81
C ALA A 105 21.90 3.20 -0.54
N ASP A 106 22.90 4.09 -0.59
CA ASP A 106 24.30 3.72 -0.32
C ASP A 106 24.51 3.34 1.16
N GLU A 107 23.77 3.99 2.06
CA GLU A 107 23.82 3.73 3.51
C GLU A 107 22.40 3.74 4.10
N TYR A 108 22.20 2.95 5.14
CA TYR A 108 20.92 2.87 5.86
C TYR A 108 21.08 3.27 7.32
N ASP A 109 20.20 4.14 7.77
CA ASP A 109 20.02 4.46 9.18
C ASP A 109 19.22 3.32 9.85
N MET A 110 19.94 2.37 10.41
CA MET A 110 19.35 1.15 10.95
C MET A 110 18.58 1.45 12.24
N PRO A 111 17.31 1.02 12.33
CA PRO A 111 16.56 1.14 13.58
C PRO A 111 17.31 0.46 14.73
N LEU A 112 17.15 0.99 15.94
CA LEU A 112 17.74 0.40 17.11
C LEU A 112 16.88 -0.75 17.64
N ASP A 113 17.54 -1.77 18.19
CA ASP A 113 16.87 -2.80 18.96
C ASP A 113 16.47 -2.27 20.35
N ARG A 114 15.82 -3.12 21.17
CA ARG A 114 15.43 -2.78 22.55
C ARG A 114 16.59 -2.42 23.46
N TYR A 115 17.83 -2.72 23.07
CA TYR A 115 19.05 -2.42 23.84
C TYR A 115 19.80 -1.19 23.30
N GLY A 116 19.22 -0.48 22.33
CA GLY A 116 19.83 0.71 21.72
C GLY A 116 20.94 0.40 20.73
N LYS A 117 21.04 -0.85 20.22
CA LYS A 117 22.01 -1.25 19.20
C LYS A 117 21.33 -1.28 17.84
N PRO A 118 22.05 -0.93 16.74
CA PRO A 118 21.53 -1.09 15.40
C PRO A 118 21.08 -2.55 15.14
N ARG A 119 19.89 -2.72 14.60
CA ARG A 119 19.37 -4.04 14.23
C ARG A 119 20.15 -4.63 13.06
N THR A 120 20.55 -5.90 13.20
CA THR A 120 21.28 -6.65 12.17
C THR A 120 20.43 -7.76 11.54
N ASP A 121 19.23 -7.95 12.05
CA ASP A 121 18.28 -8.99 11.63
C ASP A 121 17.29 -8.51 10.55
N ILE A 122 17.42 -7.27 10.13
CA ILE A 122 16.59 -6.64 9.08
C ILE A 122 17.50 -6.07 7.99
N SER A 123 16.97 -5.96 6.80
CA SER A 123 17.61 -5.32 5.64
C SER A 123 16.64 -4.39 4.92
N PHE A 124 17.18 -3.57 4.03
CA PHE A 124 16.45 -2.58 3.25
C PHE A 124 16.94 -2.55 1.80
N GLY A 125 16.20 -1.87 0.91
CA GLY A 125 16.75 -1.36 -0.32
C GLY A 125 16.48 -2.14 -1.60
N GLU A 126 15.49 -3.01 -1.63
CA GLU A 126 15.19 -3.83 -2.82
C GLU A 126 13.80 -3.50 -3.43
N ALA A 127 13.27 -2.28 -3.17
CA ALA A 127 11.96 -1.88 -3.67
C ALA A 127 11.89 -1.83 -5.20
N ASN A 128 13.01 -1.50 -5.86
CA ASN A 128 13.05 -1.47 -7.32
C ASN A 128 12.90 -2.86 -7.92
N GLU A 129 13.62 -3.84 -7.38
CA GLU A 129 13.58 -5.24 -7.81
C GLU A 129 12.22 -5.87 -7.53
N PHE A 130 11.60 -5.50 -6.41
CA PHE A 130 10.24 -5.94 -6.09
C PHE A 130 9.22 -5.35 -7.07
N LEU A 131 9.31 -4.06 -7.37
CA LEU A 131 8.46 -3.42 -8.38
C LEU A 131 8.67 -3.99 -9.77
N ASP A 132 9.92 -4.26 -10.16
CA ASP A 132 10.23 -4.84 -11.47
C ASP A 132 9.66 -6.26 -11.61
N TRP A 133 9.70 -7.07 -10.55
CA TRP A 133 8.98 -8.35 -10.52
C TRP A 133 7.47 -8.17 -10.66
N MET A 134 6.85 -7.23 -9.94
CA MET A 134 5.42 -6.94 -10.09
C MET A 134 5.07 -6.60 -11.54
N LYS A 135 5.87 -5.78 -12.21
CA LYS A 135 5.68 -5.34 -13.59
C LYS A 135 5.91 -6.46 -14.61
N ALA A 136 6.89 -7.33 -14.36
CA ALA A 136 7.27 -8.38 -15.31
C ALA A 136 6.37 -9.62 -15.22
N ASP A 137 5.80 -9.90 -14.06
CA ASP A 137 5.08 -11.14 -13.78
C ASP A 137 3.62 -10.91 -13.34
N VAL A 138 3.39 -10.24 -12.23
CA VAL A 138 2.05 -10.13 -11.62
C VAL A 138 1.10 -9.29 -12.48
N MET A 139 1.51 -8.10 -12.88
CA MET A 139 0.66 -7.16 -13.61
C MET A 139 0.25 -7.73 -14.98
N PRO A 140 1.16 -8.26 -15.82
CA PRO A 140 0.78 -8.83 -17.11
C PRO A 140 -0.11 -10.08 -16.97
N TYR A 141 0.12 -10.88 -15.92
CA TYR A 141 -0.72 -12.06 -15.68
C TYR A 141 -2.15 -11.64 -15.28
N VAL A 142 -2.30 -10.72 -14.33
CA VAL A 142 -3.61 -10.24 -13.89
C VAL A 142 -4.32 -9.47 -15.02
N GLU A 143 -3.65 -8.52 -15.64
CA GLU A 143 -4.27 -7.63 -16.62
C GLU A 143 -4.53 -8.29 -17.98
N GLY A 144 -3.72 -9.26 -18.38
CA GLY A 144 -3.80 -9.86 -19.70
C GLY A 144 -4.31 -11.30 -19.75
N LYS A 145 -4.02 -12.13 -18.73
CA LYS A 145 -4.36 -13.56 -18.76
C LYS A 145 -5.51 -13.92 -17.82
N LEU A 146 -5.55 -13.35 -16.62
CA LEU A 146 -6.54 -13.72 -15.63
C LEU A 146 -7.94 -13.20 -15.96
N PHE A 147 -8.03 -12.04 -16.61
CA PHE A 147 -9.28 -11.39 -17.03
C PHE A 147 -9.27 -11.08 -18.55
N PRO A 148 -9.24 -12.10 -19.43
CA PRO A 148 -9.07 -11.87 -20.86
C PRO A 148 -10.27 -11.18 -21.53
N LYS A 149 -11.44 -11.16 -20.84
CA LYS A 149 -12.67 -10.52 -21.32
C LYS A 149 -12.94 -9.17 -20.65
N ALA A 150 -12.09 -8.76 -19.72
CA ALA A 150 -12.16 -7.46 -19.09
C ALA A 150 -11.05 -6.57 -19.65
N ASN A 151 -11.39 -5.38 -20.11
CA ASN A 151 -10.39 -4.47 -20.66
C ASN A 151 -9.69 -3.69 -19.51
N LEU A 152 -8.86 -4.38 -18.72
CA LEU A 152 -8.17 -3.79 -17.59
C LEU A 152 -7.13 -2.74 -18.00
N HIS A 153 -6.60 -2.81 -19.21
CA HIS A 153 -5.57 -1.88 -19.71
C HIS A 153 -6.10 -0.45 -19.90
N THR A 154 -7.40 -0.29 -20.17
CA THR A 154 -8.04 1.04 -20.30
C THR A 154 -8.60 1.56 -18.99
N GLY A 155 -8.63 0.72 -17.97
CA GLY A 155 -9.08 1.08 -16.62
C GLY A 155 -8.10 1.99 -15.89
N ARG A 156 -8.58 2.58 -14.80
CA ARG A 156 -7.72 3.35 -13.90
C ARG A 156 -7.00 2.41 -12.95
N LYS A 157 -5.72 2.67 -12.68
CA LYS A 157 -4.89 1.87 -11.77
C LYS A 157 -4.45 2.67 -10.56
N ALA A 158 -4.54 2.06 -9.37
CA ALA A 158 -4.02 2.63 -8.14
C ALA A 158 -3.04 1.68 -7.44
N LEU A 159 -2.07 2.27 -6.74
CA LEU A 159 -1.19 1.58 -5.82
C LEU A 159 -1.45 2.06 -4.41
N PHE A 160 -1.66 1.14 -3.48
CA PHE A 160 -1.83 1.42 -2.05
C PHE A 160 -0.69 0.83 -1.22
N GLY A 161 -0.24 1.59 -0.22
CA GLY A 161 0.64 1.10 0.84
C GLY A 161 0.56 1.93 2.11
N HIS A 162 0.85 1.28 3.24
CA HIS A 162 0.89 1.89 4.57
C HIS A 162 2.30 1.78 5.17
N SER A 163 2.75 2.80 5.89
CA SER A 163 4.05 2.82 6.57
C SER A 163 5.21 2.61 5.57
N TYR A 164 5.97 1.52 5.64
CA TYR A 164 6.95 1.13 4.60
C TYR A 164 6.28 0.91 3.24
N GLY A 165 5.06 0.34 3.20
CA GLY A 165 4.26 0.29 1.99
C GLY A 165 3.93 1.69 1.44
N GLY A 166 3.75 2.66 2.32
CA GLY A 166 3.62 4.08 1.96
C GLY A 166 4.90 4.65 1.36
N ILE A 167 6.09 4.28 1.89
CA ILE A 167 7.39 4.60 1.27
C ILE A 167 7.47 3.99 -0.13
N PHE A 168 7.13 2.72 -0.28
CA PHE A 168 7.10 2.04 -1.57
C PHE A 168 6.19 2.76 -2.58
N THR A 169 5.00 3.14 -2.13
CA THR A 169 4.02 3.88 -2.96
C THR A 169 4.59 5.22 -3.43
N LEU A 170 5.19 6.00 -2.53
CA LEU A 170 5.80 7.29 -2.89
C LEU A 170 7.09 7.12 -3.73
N ASN A 171 7.91 6.12 -3.42
CA ASN A 171 9.09 5.80 -4.24
C ASN A 171 8.68 5.43 -5.68
N THR A 172 7.66 4.60 -5.84
CA THR A 172 7.11 4.25 -7.16
C THR A 172 6.57 5.48 -7.88
N MET A 173 5.83 6.35 -7.17
CA MET A 173 5.33 7.61 -7.70
C MET A 173 6.44 8.52 -8.23
N PHE A 174 7.57 8.59 -7.55
CA PHE A 174 8.69 9.45 -7.98
C PHE A 174 9.54 8.82 -9.07
N THR A 175 9.71 7.51 -9.08
CA THR A 175 10.61 6.82 -10.01
C THR A 175 9.94 6.32 -11.27
N GLN A 176 8.68 5.89 -11.19
CA GLN A 176 7.88 5.34 -12.30
C GLN A 176 6.43 5.90 -12.26
N PRO A 177 6.26 7.22 -12.34
CA PRO A 177 4.97 7.88 -12.14
C PRO A 177 3.91 7.54 -13.18
N GLU A 178 4.31 6.99 -14.32
CA GLU A 178 3.39 6.58 -15.40
C GLU A 178 2.70 5.23 -15.13
N LEU A 179 3.16 4.49 -14.12
CA LEU A 179 2.70 3.12 -13.87
C LEU A 179 1.28 3.07 -13.29
N PHE A 180 0.91 4.06 -12.48
CA PHE A 180 -0.41 4.16 -11.85
C PHE A 180 -1.01 5.55 -12.03
N ASN A 181 -2.34 5.60 -12.17
CA ASN A 181 -3.08 6.86 -12.25
C ASN A 181 -3.24 7.52 -10.89
N THR A 182 -3.18 6.72 -9.81
CA THR A 182 -3.37 7.18 -8.45
C THR A 182 -2.46 6.43 -7.48
N TYR A 183 -1.82 7.19 -6.61
CA TYR A 183 -0.99 6.70 -5.52
C TYR A 183 -1.70 6.97 -4.19
N ILE A 184 -1.89 5.94 -3.37
CA ILE A 184 -2.60 6.02 -2.09
C ILE A 184 -1.62 5.64 -0.98
N ALA A 185 -1.07 6.62 -0.30
CA ALA A 185 -0.11 6.42 0.78
C ALA A 185 -0.75 6.73 2.14
N ALA A 186 -0.85 5.72 3.00
CA ALA A 186 -1.35 5.86 4.36
C ALA A 186 -0.16 5.91 5.33
N SER A 187 -0.07 6.98 6.11
CA SER A 187 1.01 7.21 7.08
C SER A 187 2.40 6.79 6.58
N PRO A 188 2.84 7.28 5.39
CA PRO A 188 4.16 6.94 4.87
C PRO A 188 5.24 7.52 5.76
N VAL A 189 6.24 6.73 6.13
CA VAL A 189 7.38 7.18 6.95
C VAL A 189 8.36 7.99 6.08
N ILE A 190 7.93 9.20 5.69
CA ILE A 190 8.62 10.05 4.71
C ILE A 190 10.06 10.40 5.16
N TRP A 191 10.29 10.51 6.47
CA TRP A 191 11.60 10.82 7.07
C TRP A 191 12.54 9.60 7.16
N TRP A 192 12.11 8.44 6.66
CA TRP A 192 12.92 7.22 6.64
C TRP A 192 14.30 7.47 6.03
N ASN A 193 15.32 6.88 6.63
CA ASN A 193 16.71 6.95 6.18
C ASN A 193 17.19 8.42 5.95
N LYS A 194 16.99 9.28 6.97
CA LYS A 194 17.41 10.70 6.94
C LYS A 194 16.80 11.46 5.75
N ASP A 195 15.49 11.32 5.58
CA ASP A 195 14.72 11.96 4.50
C ASP A 195 15.16 11.54 3.07
N PHE A 196 15.67 10.32 2.91
CA PHE A 196 16.17 9.82 1.61
C PHE A 196 15.15 10.00 0.49
N LEU A 197 13.88 9.72 0.77
CA LEU A 197 12.81 9.85 -0.22
C LEU A 197 12.72 11.30 -0.77
N ILE A 198 12.86 12.28 0.10
CA ILE A 198 12.78 13.71 -0.26
C ILE A 198 14.07 14.16 -0.98
N ARG A 199 15.21 13.85 -0.39
CA ARG A 199 16.50 14.33 -0.89
C ARG A 199 16.90 13.75 -2.25
N GLU A 200 16.54 12.49 -2.49
CA GLU A 200 16.96 11.77 -3.69
C GLU A 200 15.80 11.61 -4.69
N ARG A 201 14.68 11.03 -4.25
CA ARG A 201 13.60 10.61 -5.15
C ARG A 201 12.71 11.77 -5.58
N GLU A 202 12.23 12.54 -4.62
CA GLU A 202 11.41 13.73 -4.89
C GLU A 202 12.22 14.79 -5.63
N ALA A 203 13.46 15.05 -5.22
CA ALA A 203 14.33 16.02 -5.88
C ALA A 203 14.56 15.65 -7.35
N ALA A 204 14.88 14.39 -7.65
CA ALA A 204 15.03 13.91 -9.03
C ALA A 204 13.72 14.01 -9.83
N PHE A 205 12.57 13.68 -9.19
CA PHE A 205 11.26 13.80 -9.82
C PHE A 205 10.93 15.26 -10.18
N LEU A 206 11.16 16.22 -9.29
CA LEU A 206 10.89 17.63 -9.52
C LEU A 206 11.85 18.26 -10.53
N ALA A 207 13.05 17.70 -10.71
CA ALA A 207 14.03 18.13 -11.70
C ALA A 207 13.81 17.55 -13.12
N ARG A 208 12.71 16.82 -13.36
CA ARG A 208 12.39 16.25 -14.69
C ARG A 208 12.17 17.34 -15.72
N ASP A 209 12.74 17.16 -16.90
CA ASP A 209 12.60 18.10 -18.03
C ASP A 209 11.16 18.18 -18.55
N LYS A 210 10.40 17.08 -18.42
CA LYS A 210 9.02 16.98 -18.92
C LYS A 210 8.08 16.50 -17.82
N PRO A 211 6.88 17.08 -17.75
CA PRO A 211 5.86 16.57 -16.84
C PRO A 211 5.43 15.15 -17.24
N VAL A 212 4.85 14.45 -16.27
CA VAL A 212 4.20 13.16 -16.49
C VAL A 212 2.90 13.38 -17.25
N ASP A 213 2.70 12.62 -18.32
CA ASP A 213 1.48 12.68 -19.14
C ASP A 213 0.93 11.26 -19.41
N PRO A 214 -0.30 10.95 -18.98
CA PRO A 214 -1.22 11.80 -18.21
C PRO A 214 -0.77 12.01 -16.77
N PRO A 215 -1.10 13.15 -16.14
CA PRO A 215 -0.73 13.43 -14.76
C PRO A 215 -1.47 12.50 -13.79
N PHE A 216 -0.79 12.11 -12.73
CA PHE A 216 -1.32 11.22 -11.69
C PHE A 216 -1.97 11.98 -10.53
N SER A 217 -2.69 11.25 -9.67
CA SER A 217 -3.24 11.76 -8.41
C SER A 217 -2.58 11.12 -7.20
N LEU A 218 -2.53 11.85 -6.09
CA LEU A 218 -2.03 11.38 -4.80
C LEU A 218 -3.13 11.48 -3.73
N ALA A 219 -3.42 10.37 -3.05
CA ALA A 219 -4.15 10.36 -1.79
C ALA A 219 -3.15 10.13 -0.65
N LEU A 220 -3.08 11.06 0.29
CA LEU A 220 -2.17 11.00 1.42
C LEU A 220 -2.96 11.13 2.72
N THR A 221 -2.83 10.13 3.60
CA THR A 221 -3.58 10.09 4.87
C THR A 221 -2.66 9.85 6.05
N TRP A 222 -3.06 10.33 7.22
CA TRP A 222 -2.32 10.11 8.48
C TRP A 222 -3.24 10.23 9.68
N GLY A 223 -2.82 9.63 10.81
CA GLY A 223 -3.46 9.76 12.10
C GLY A 223 -2.82 10.88 12.94
N THR A 224 -3.55 11.37 13.96
CA THR A 224 -3.06 12.33 14.94
C THR A 224 -2.85 11.73 16.32
N GLY A 225 -3.34 10.49 16.53
CA GLY A 225 -3.17 9.76 17.77
C GLY A 225 -1.74 9.31 17.97
N LYS A 226 -1.34 9.18 19.23
CA LYS A 226 -0.07 8.55 19.59
C LYS A 226 -0.29 7.06 19.72
N SER A 227 0.68 6.29 19.22
CA SER A 227 0.65 4.83 19.36
C SER A 227 0.65 4.44 20.83
N GLU A 228 -0.37 3.69 21.25
CA GLU A 228 -0.43 3.12 22.59
C GLU A 228 0.57 1.97 22.71
N LEU A 229 1.72 2.26 23.28
CA LEU A 229 2.74 1.25 23.53
C LEU A 229 2.41 0.49 24.82
N VAL A 230 2.41 -0.82 24.75
CA VAL A 230 2.34 -1.69 25.92
C VAL A 230 3.76 -1.92 26.43
N ARG A 231 3.97 -1.70 27.75
CA ARG A 231 5.26 -1.97 28.39
C ARG A 231 5.52 -3.48 28.37
N ASP A 232 6.66 -3.86 27.79
CA ASP A 232 7.14 -5.24 27.83
C ASP A 232 7.53 -5.58 29.30
N PRO A 233 7.19 -6.75 29.84
CA PRO A 233 7.62 -7.17 31.18
C PRO A 233 9.14 -7.08 31.40
N ASP A 234 9.95 -7.20 30.32
CA ASP A 234 11.40 -7.12 30.38
C ASP A 234 11.96 -5.69 30.19
N ASP A 235 11.08 -4.67 30.04
CA ASP A 235 11.49 -3.28 29.94
C ASP A 235 11.76 -2.70 31.35
N ASP A 236 13.00 -2.28 31.59
CA ASP A 236 13.31 -1.36 32.67
C ASP A 236 12.79 0.07 32.35
N ASP A 237 12.86 0.98 33.31
CA ASP A 237 12.31 2.34 33.13
C ASP A 237 13.03 3.13 32.04
N GLU A 238 14.32 2.91 31.82
CA GLU A 238 15.11 3.58 30.78
C GLU A 238 14.71 3.09 29.39
N LYS A 239 14.55 1.79 29.21
CA LYS A 239 14.11 1.19 27.95
C LYS A 239 12.68 1.59 27.61
N TRP A 240 11.81 1.57 28.62
CA TRP A 240 10.43 2.00 28.44
C TRP A 240 10.34 3.47 28.03
N TYR A 241 11.07 4.35 28.71
CA TYR A 241 11.16 5.76 28.36
C TYR A 241 11.69 5.99 26.94
N LYS A 242 12.75 5.27 26.53
CA LYS A 242 13.27 5.33 25.17
C LYS A 242 12.23 4.88 24.14
N ARG A 243 11.51 3.78 24.40
CA ARG A 243 10.45 3.32 23.49
C ARG A 243 9.33 4.35 23.34
N GLN A 244 8.87 4.96 24.43
CA GLN A 244 7.84 6.00 24.37
C GLN A 244 8.29 7.25 23.58
N ASN A 245 9.56 7.59 23.64
CA ASN A 245 10.10 8.76 22.94
C ASN A 245 10.64 8.45 21.53
N CYS A 246 10.70 7.19 21.13
CA CYS A 246 11.02 6.77 19.76
C CYS A 246 9.78 6.74 18.85
N ALA A 247 8.58 6.95 19.39
CA ALA A 247 7.39 7.09 18.56
C ALA A 247 7.49 8.40 17.77
N GLU A 248 7.80 8.27 16.48
CA GLU A 248 7.99 9.41 15.57
C GLU A 248 6.65 9.95 15.01
N ASP A 249 5.56 9.71 15.74
CA ASP A 249 4.20 10.13 15.36
C ASP A 249 4.14 11.65 15.13
N ASP A 250 4.91 12.42 15.88
CA ASP A 250 4.98 13.89 15.75
C ASP A 250 5.61 14.37 14.42
N LYS A 251 6.33 13.50 13.68
CA LYS A 251 6.92 13.82 12.38
C LYS A 251 5.93 13.66 11.21
N MET A 252 4.88 12.87 11.38
CA MET A 252 3.99 12.47 10.29
C MET A 252 3.31 13.68 9.63
N LYS A 253 2.56 14.46 10.40
CA LYS A 253 1.83 15.62 9.89
C LYS A 253 2.73 16.68 9.25
N PRO A 254 3.83 17.14 9.90
CA PRO A 254 4.75 18.07 9.28
C PRO A 254 5.33 17.56 7.95
N SER A 255 5.78 16.31 7.90
CA SER A 255 6.37 15.71 6.70
C SER A 255 5.35 15.57 5.56
N ALA A 256 4.13 15.12 5.87
CA ALA A 256 3.04 15.00 4.91
C ALA A 256 2.63 16.38 4.35
N THR A 257 2.47 17.39 5.21
CA THR A 257 2.10 18.74 4.80
C THR A 257 3.19 19.39 3.94
N ALA A 258 4.47 19.19 4.30
CA ALA A 258 5.60 19.69 3.53
C ALA A 258 5.66 19.03 2.13
N LEU A 259 5.45 17.71 2.03
CA LEU A 259 5.37 16.99 0.76
C LEU A 259 4.26 17.56 -0.13
N VAL A 260 3.05 17.72 0.41
CA VAL A 260 1.92 18.31 -0.33
C VAL A 260 2.26 19.71 -0.84
N SER A 261 2.87 20.56 0.00
CA SER A 261 3.25 21.92 -0.38
C SER A 261 4.24 21.96 -1.55
N ARG A 262 5.16 21.01 -1.64
CA ARG A 262 6.13 20.94 -2.75
C ARG A 262 5.53 20.39 -4.04
N LEU A 263 4.55 19.46 -3.94
CA LEU A 263 3.97 18.80 -5.10
C LEU A 263 2.75 19.50 -5.70
N LYS A 264 2.04 20.35 -4.93
CA LYS A 264 0.72 20.91 -5.32
C LYS A 264 0.70 21.68 -6.64
N ASP A 265 1.81 22.29 -7.00
CA ASP A 265 1.94 23.12 -8.20
C ASP A 265 2.68 22.37 -9.34
N SER A 266 3.00 21.08 -9.15
CA SER A 266 3.67 20.27 -10.18
C SER A 266 2.69 19.92 -11.31
N PRO A 267 3.03 20.18 -12.58
CA PRO A 267 2.19 19.81 -13.72
C PRO A 267 2.03 18.30 -13.90
N SER A 268 2.87 17.50 -13.26
CA SER A 268 2.77 16.03 -13.23
C SER A 268 1.69 15.52 -12.29
N VAL A 269 1.15 16.38 -11.42
CA VAL A 269 0.19 16.02 -10.40
C VAL A 269 -1.18 16.60 -10.74
N LYS A 270 -2.14 15.72 -11.04
CA LYS A 270 -3.51 16.11 -11.37
C LYS A 270 -4.28 16.61 -10.15
N LYS A 271 -4.14 15.88 -9.04
CA LYS A 271 -4.84 16.18 -7.79
C LYS A 271 -4.12 15.57 -6.59
N ILE A 272 -4.07 16.32 -5.50
CA ILE A 272 -3.69 15.79 -4.20
C ILE A 272 -4.91 15.86 -3.28
N TRP A 273 -5.27 14.73 -2.70
CA TRP A 273 -6.28 14.64 -1.66
C TRP A 273 -5.60 14.20 -0.37
N THR A 274 -5.87 14.92 0.71
CA THR A 274 -5.32 14.62 2.02
C THR A 274 -6.41 14.42 3.05
N ARG A 275 -6.17 13.55 4.03
CA ARG A 275 -7.04 13.42 5.18
C ARG A 275 -6.26 13.08 6.44
N GLU A 276 -6.47 13.89 7.44
CA GLU A 276 -6.05 13.66 8.81
C GLU A 276 -7.17 12.94 9.56
N PHE A 277 -6.83 11.92 10.34
CA PHE A 277 -7.78 11.18 11.16
C PHE A 277 -7.47 11.42 12.64
N GLU A 278 -8.36 12.14 13.30
CA GLU A 278 -8.24 12.44 14.72
C GLU A 278 -8.42 11.15 15.54
N GLY A 279 -7.51 10.93 16.50
CA GLY A 279 -7.52 9.77 17.38
C GLY A 279 -6.96 8.48 16.81
N GLU A 280 -6.76 8.39 15.48
CA GLU A 280 -6.08 7.24 14.89
C GLU A 280 -4.58 7.35 15.10
N ASP A 281 -3.95 6.26 15.53
CA ASP A 281 -2.49 6.14 15.63
C ASP A 281 -1.88 5.65 14.31
N HIS A 282 -0.55 5.41 14.31
CA HIS A 282 0.15 4.93 13.13
C HIS A 282 -0.37 3.57 12.62
N GLY A 283 -0.79 2.69 13.50
CA GLY A 283 -1.28 1.35 13.15
C GLY A 283 -2.75 1.36 12.74
N SER A 284 -3.62 2.00 13.53
CA SER A 284 -5.06 2.01 13.31
C SER A 284 -5.47 2.80 12.07
N VAL A 285 -4.74 3.86 11.73
CA VAL A 285 -4.98 4.67 10.52
C VAL A 285 -4.79 3.88 9.21
N ALA A 286 -4.11 2.74 9.26
CA ALA A 286 -3.90 1.90 8.08
C ALA A 286 -5.24 1.49 7.43
N VAL A 287 -6.21 1.07 8.23
CA VAL A 287 -7.54 0.63 7.75
C VAL A 287 -8.38 1.81 7.29
N THR A 288 -8.45 2.89 8.09
CA THR A 288 -9.22 4.08 7.73
C THR A 288 -8.63 4.80 6.52
N GLY A 289 -7.31 4.88 6.42
CA GLY A 289 -6.59 5.44 5.28
C GLY A 289 -6.82 4.64 4.00
N LEU A 290 -6.75 3.30 4.08
CA LEU A 290 -7.08 2.41 2.97
C LEU A 290 -8.51 2.63 2.49
N GLN A 291 -9.48 2.53 3.39
CA GLN A 291 -10.90 2.70 3.05
C GLN A 291 -11.15 4.05 2.36
N GLN A 292 -10.70 5.13 2.95
CA GLN A 292 -10.97 6.47 2.41
C GLN A 292 -10.22 6.73 1.11
N GLY A 293 -8.97 6.32 1.01
CA GLY A 293 -8.18 6.43 -0.22
C GLY A 293 -8.81 5.66 -1.38
N LEU A 294 -9.24 4.42 -1.15
CA LEU A 294 -9.95 3.62 -2.15
C LEU A 294 -11.27 4.25 -2.55
N MET A 295 -12.04 4.79 -1.61
CA MET A 295 -13.29 5.48 -1.94
C MET A 295 -13.04 6.70 -2.84
N GLN A 296 -12.01 7.49 -2.59
CA GLN A 296 -11.67 8.62 -3.46
C GLN A 296 -11.32 8.16 -4.87
N PHE A 297 -10.51 7.10 -4.98
CA PHE A 297 -10.09 6.54 -6.26
C PHE A 297 -11.27 5.89 -7.01
N ILE A 298 -11.95 4.92 -6.39
CA ILE A 298 -13.00 4.12 -7.05
C ILE A 298 -14.16 5.00 -7.52
N LEU A 299 -14.54 6.01 -6.73
CA LEU A 299 -15.61 6.95 -7.08
C LEU A 299 -15.17 8.07 -8.05
N GLY A 300 -13.92 8.05 -8.52
CA GLY A 300 -13.41 9.05 -9.46
C GLY A 300 -13.30 10.46 -8.88
N LYS A 301 -13.13 10.58 -7.58
CA LYS A 301 -13.01 11.88 -6.89
C LYS A 301 -11.57 12.42 -6.91
N ILE A 302 -10.61 11.54 -7.22
CA ILE A 302 -9.19 11.87 -7.45
C ILE A 302 -8.69 11.22 -8.72
#